data_bc69e06c4dc43f971e7c7919d93d93cb
#
_entry.id   bc69e06c4dc43f971e7c7919d93d93cb
#
_cell.length_a   1.000
_cell.length_b   1.000
_cell.length_c   1.000
_cell.angle_alpha   90.00
_cell.angle_beta   90.00
_cell.angle_gamma   90.00
#
_symmetry.space_group_name_H-M   'P 1'
#
loop_
_entity.id
_entity.type
_entity.pdbx_description
1 polymer ?
#
loop_
_entity_poly.entity_id
_entity_poly.type
_entity_poly.pdbx_seq_one_letter_code
_entity_poly.pdbx_strand_id
1 'polypeptide(L)'
;MDIFPISMNHYIFPILRILSDKQIHSCESLSESLSCSRSVVSDSLSILENLGIKLINIQNIGFYWPDPVLWLDSKKIIKNINNYKNFIDIVILDFIGSTNDILYVKSTPIQTNKTICVVAAELQLDGRGRLGRKWQSGLGDSLTFSLKWNSKRSAYTLSGLSLIVGVAIIRVLKSFSIHNVSIKWPNDVVYNYKKLAGILVEMRENVLGSRDVIIGIGINFNLSKSLYPYVSSHICDLFDISGTILDRNLIFGSLISELVSMLYSFEEHGFAY
;
A
#
# COMPACT_ATOMS: atom_id res chain seq x y z
N MET A 1 0.35 -22.78 -1.30
CA MET A 1 -1.11 -22.66 -1.27
C MET A 1 -1.40 -21.18 -1.46
N ASP A 2 -2.03 -20.81 -2.56
CA ASP A 2 -2.36 -19.42 -2.82
C ASP A 2 -3.48 -19.02 -1.85
N ILE A 3 -3.23 -17.98 -1.07
CA ILE A 3 -4.13 -17.50 -0.01
C ILE A 3 -5.39 -16.85 -0.60
N PHE A 4 -5.36 -16.47 -1.89
CA PHE A 4 -6.44 -15.75 -2.54
C PHE A 4 -7.02 -16.54 -3.71
N PRO A 5 -8.35 -16.73 -3.76
CA PRO A 5 -8.99 -17.37 -4.90
C PRO A 5 -8.88 -16.48 -6.14
N ILE A 6 -8.65 -17.12 -7.29
CA ILE A 6 -8.37 -16.52 -8.61
C ILE A 6 -9.53 -15.65 -9.16
N SER A 7 -10.69 -15.66 -8.53
CA SER A 7 -11.86 -14.88 -8.95
C SER A 7 -12.36 -13.95 -7.85
N MET A 8 -11.66 -12.80 -7.64
CA MET A 8 -12.28 -11.73 -6.87
C MET A 8 -13.43 -11.13 -7.67
N ASN A 9 -14.63 -11.32 -7.15
CA ASN A 9 -15.83 -10.70 -7.67
C ASN A 9 -15.77 -9.17 -7.43
N HIS A 10 -16.17 -8.37 -8.40
CA HIS A 10 -16.11 -6.90 -8.35
C HIS A 10 -17.03 -6.27 -7.29
N TYR A 11 -17.93 -7.03 -6.66
CA TYR A 11 -18.79 -6.57 -5.58
C TYR A 11 -18.14 -6.62 -4.19
N ILE A 12 -17.02 -7.32 -4.01
CA ILE A 12 -16.37 -7.51 -2.72
C ILE A 12 -16.05 -6.17 -2.05
N PHE A 13 -15.35 -5.28 -2.75
CA PHE A 13 -14.98 -3.98 -2.20
C PHE A 13 -16.17 -3.03 -2.04
N PRO A 14 -17.10 -2.91 -2.98
CA PRO A 14 -18.35 -2.17 -2.76
C PRO A 14 -19.12 -2.62 -1.51
N ILE A 15 -19.24 -3.92 -1.28
CA ILE A 15 -19.89 -4.46 -0.05
C ILE A 15 -19.11 -4.01 1.20
N LEU A 16 -17.78 -4.15 1.22
CA LEU A 16 -16.96 -3.72 2.35
C LEU A 16 -17.07 -2.22 2.62
N ARG A 17 -17.17 -1.39 1.57
CA ARG A 17 -17.34 0.05 1.74
C ARG A 17 -18.69 0.40 2.37
N ILE A 18 -19.77 -0.31 2.02
CA ILE A 18 -21.06 -0.15 2.67
C ILE A 18 -20.96 -0.57 4.14
N LEU A 19 -20.43 -1.77 4.41
CA LEU A 19 -20.29 -2.29 5.78
C LEU A 19 -19.32 -1.48 6.67
N SER A 20 -18.53 -0.57 6.07
CA SER A 20 -17.61 0.31 6.81
C SER A 20 -18.31 1.36 7.66
N ASP A 21 -19.63 1.56 7.50
CA ASP A 21 -20.44 2.46 8.33
C ASP A 21 -20.71 1.89 9.72
N LYS A 22 -20.30 0.65 9.98
CA LYS A 22 -20.55 -0.09 11.24
C LYS A 22 -22.03 -0.30 11.55
N GLN A 23 -22.88 -0.32 10.54
CA GLN A 23 -24.28 -0.67 10.67
C GLN A 23 -24.52 -2.12 10.23
N ILE A 24 -25.68 -2.66 10.61
CA ILE A 24 -26.10 -3.98 10.17
C ILE A 24 -26.81 -3.84 8.82
N HIS A 25 -26.36 -4.58 7.82
CA HIS A 25 -26.96 -4.62 6.50
C HIS A 25 -27.44 -6.02 6.15
N SER A 26 -28.70 -6.13 5.71
CA SER A 26 -29.24 -7.41 5.21
C SER A 26 -28.71 -7.69 3.79
N CYS A 27 -28.77 -8.96 3.34
CA CYS A 27 -28.46 -9.31 1.96
C CYS A 27 -29.36 -8.56 0.96
N GLU A 28 -30.61 -8.30 1.34
CA GLU A 28 -31.56 -7.53 0.55
C GLU A 28 -31.05 -6.10 0.36
N SER A 29 -30.76 -5.41 1.47
CA SER A 29 -30.30 -4.01 1.43
C SER A 29 -28.99 -3.85 0.65
N LEU A 30 -28.05 -4.80 0.79
CA LEU A 30 -26.81 -4.82 0.02
C LEU A 30 -27.08 -5.04 -1.48
N SER A 31 -27.99 -5.99 -1.82
CA SER A 31 -28.32 -6.29 -3.20
C SER A 31 -29.01 -5.10 -3.92
N GLU A 32 -29.91 -4.40 -3.22
CA GLU A 32 -30.57 -3.19 -3.70
C GLU A 32 -29.55 -2.06 -3.91
N SER A 33 -28.71 -1.79 -2.89
CA SER A 33 -27.69 -0.72 -2.96
C SER A 33 -26.68 -0.92 -4.09
N LEU A 34 -26.39 -2.19 -4.43
CA LEU A 34 -25.40 -2.55 -5.46
C LEU A 34 -26.04 -2.94 -6.80
N SER A 35 -27.36 -2.90 -6.90
CA SER A 35 -28.10 -3.32 -8.11
C SER A 35 -27.68 -4.72 -8.61
N CYS A 36 -27.55 -5.68 -7.71
CA CYS A 36 -27.14 -7.06 -8.00
C CYS A 36 -28.09 -8.08 -7.37
N SER A 37 -27.91 -9.38 -7.65
CA SER A 37 -28.71 -10.42 -7.03
C SER A 37 -28.24 -10.76 -5.62
N ARG A 38 -29.14 -11.28 -4.78
CA ARG A 38 -28.80 -11.76 -3.42
C ARG A 38 -27.76 -12.89 -3.45
N SER A 39 -27.76 -13.74 -4.49
CA SER A 39 -26.73 -14.79 -4.64
C SER A 39 -25.35 -14.19 -4.79
N VAL A 40 -25.21 -13.15 -5.59
CA VAL A 40 -23.93 -12.43 -5.76
C VAL A 40 -23.44 -11.83 -4.44
N VAL A 41 -24.34 -11.26 -3.64
CA VAL A 41 -23.98 -10.76 -2.30
C VAL A 41 -23.52 -11.92 -1.39
N SER A 42 -24.27 -13.02 -1.35
CA SER A 42 -23.93 -14.20 -0.54
C SER A 42 -22.57 -14.79 -0.91
N ASP A 43 -22.31 -14.95 -2.22
CA ASP A 43 -21.02 -15.43 -2.73
C ASP A 43 -19.88 -14.49 -2.34
N SER A 44 -20.10 -13.19 -2.46
CA SER A 44 -19.11 -12.17 -2.10
C SER A 44 -18.79 -12.19 -0.60
N LEU A 45 -19.81 -12.34 0.26
CA LEU A 45 -19.62 -12.46 1.72
C LEU A 45 -18.84 -13.72 2.08
N SER A 46 -19.11 -14.85 1.43
CA SER A 46 -18.35 -16.08 1.62
C SER A 46 -16.87 -15.94 1.21
N ILE A 47 -16.60 -15.21 0.13
CA ILE A 47 -15.22 -14.88 -0.29
C ILE A 47 -14.53 -14.02 0.77
N LEU A 48 -15.23 -13.03 1.34
CA LEU A 48 -14.68 -12.17 2.39
C LEU A 48 -14.28 -12.95 3.64
N GLU A 49 -15.10 -13.91 4.06
CA GLU A 49 -14.76 -14.80 5.17
C GLU A 49 -13.50 -15.62 4.86
N ASN A 50 -13.37 -16.17 3.64
CA ASN A 50 -12.19 -16.90 3.20
C ASN A 50 -10.92 -16.02 3.13
N LEU A 51 -11.08 -14.73 2.89
CA LEU A 51 -10.01 -13.74 2.94
C LEU A 51 -9.61 -13.34 4.38
N GLY A 52 -10.29 -13.93 5.39
CA GLY A 52 -10.02 -13.65 6.78
C GLY A 52 -10.67 -12.35 7.30
N ILE A 53 -11.56 -11.75 6.52
CA ILE A 53 -12.35 -10.59 6.96
C ILE A 53 -13.41 -11.05 7.95
N LYS A 54 -13.30 -10.61 9.18
CA LYS A 54 -14.23 -11.00 10.24
C LYS A 54 -15.52 -10.20 10.15
N LEU A 55 -16.50 -10.73 9.44
CA LEU A 55 -17.86 -10.23 9.45
C LEU A 55 -18.67 -10.99 10.52
N ILE A 56 -19.53 -10.28 11.21
CA ILE A 56 -20.48 -10.89 12.15
C ILE A 56 -21.81 -11.06 11.42
N ASN A 57 -22.23 -12.33 11.28
CA ASN A 57 -23.55 -12.67 10.75
C ASN A 57 -24.54 -12.73 11.91
N ILE A 58 -25.52 -11.82 11.91
CA ILE A 58 -26.65 -11.83 12.86
C ILE A 58 -27.80 -12.52 12.18
N GLN A 59 -28.13 -13.70 12.67
CA GLN A 59 -29.14 -14.58 12.08
C GLN A 59 -30.46 -13.85 11.82
N ASN A 60 -30.96 -13.95 10.60
CA ASN A 60 -32.22 -13.34 10.12
C ASN A 60 -32.24 -11.79 10.12
N ILE A 61 -31.09 -11.13 10.40
CA ILE A 61 -31.00 -9.67 10.42
C ILE A 61 -30.02 -9.16 9.35
N GLY A 62 -28.77 -9.65 9.36
CA GLY A 62 -27.78 -9.20 8.38
C GLY A 62 -26.35 -9.34 8.85
N PHE A 63 -25.47 -8.63 8.18
CA PHE A 63 -24.02 -8.65 8.37
C PHE A 63 -23.54 -7.33 8.94
N TYR A 64 -22.54 -7.42 9.80
CA TYR A 64 -21.91 -6.30 10.47
C TYR A 64 -20.38 -6.47 10.45
N TRP A 65 -19.67 -5.38 10.13
CA TRP A 65 -18.21 -5.36 10.18
C TRP A 65 -17.73 -4.58 11.41
N PRO A 66 -17.28 -5.25 12.49
CA PRO A 66 -16.94 -4.58 13.75
C PRO A 66 -15.74 -3.66 13.64
N ASP A 67 -14.72 -4.10 12.91
CA ASP A 67 -13.44 -3.43 12.81
C ASP A 67 -13.09 -3.10 11.34
N PRO A 68 -13.81 -2.16 10.70
CA PRO A 68 -13.57 -1.81 9.32
C PRO A 68 -12.21 -1.09 9.19
N VAL A 69 -11.59 -1.30 8.03
CA VAL A 69 -10.32 -0.64 7.72
C VAL A 69 -10.51 0.87 7.52
N LEU A 70 -9.49 1.64 7.86
CA LEU A 70 -9.41 3.03 7.47
C LEU A 70 -8.97 3.11 6.00
N TRP A 71 -9.94 3.33 5.09
CA TRP A 71 -9.68 3.39 3.66
C TRP A 71 -8.70 4.50 3.27
N LEU A 72 -7.88 4.22 2.27
CA LEU A 72 -7.10 5.26 1.59
C LEU A 72 -8.05 6.21 0.84
N ASP A 73 -7.77 7.49 0.95
CA ASP A 73 -8.54 8.58 0.34
C ASP A 73 -7.57 9.57 -0.31
N SER A 74 -7.62 9.67 -1.63
CA SER A 74 -6.73 10.54 -2.39
C SER A 74 -6.82 12.01 -1.97
N LYS A 75 -8.00 12.50 -1.60
CA LYS A 75 -8.20 13.89 -1.15
C LYS A 75 -7.51 14.12 0.20
N LYS A 76 -7.64 13.17 1.15
CA LYS A 76 -6.96 13.24 2.44
C LYS A 76 -5.45 13.16 2.26
N ILE A 77 -4.96 12.27 1.40
CA ILE A 77 -3.52 12.12 1.11
C ILE A 77 -2.96 13.39 0.49
N ILE A 78 -3.61 13.92 -0.57
CA ILE A 78 -3.16 15.14 -1.26
C ILE A 78 -3.14 16.36 -0.32
N LYS A 79 -4.08 16.44 0.63
CA LYS A 79 -4.11 17.52 1.64
C LYS A 79 -2.85 17.53 2.51
N ASN A 80 -2.22 16.37 2.71
CA ASN A 80 -1.01 16.21 3.51
C ASN A 80 0.28 16.24 2.66
N ILE A 81 0.17 16.46 1.34
CA ILE A 81 1.31 16.71 0.47
C ILE A 81 1.58 18.21 0.46
N ASN A 82 2.81 18.59 0.81
CA ASN A 82 3.20 19.99 0.87
C ASN A 82 3.47 20.56 -0.55
N ASN A 83 4.72 20.84 -0.90
CA ASN A 83 5.11 21.64 -2.07
C ASN A 83 4.88 20.96 -3.44
N TYR A 84 4.68 19.65 -3.50
CA TYR A 84 4.72 18.87 -4.74
C TYR A 84 3.35 18.40 -5.25
N LYS A 85 2.24 18.74 -4.58
CA LYS A 85 0.89 18.24 -4.90
C LYS A 85 0.46 18.42 -6.36
N ASN A 86 0.92 19.50 -7.02
CA ASN A 86 0.55 19.78 -8.41
C ASN A 86 1.30 18.91 -9.42
N PHE A 87 2.40 18.28 -9.01
CA PHE A 87 3.25 17.43 -9.84
C PHE A 87 2.98 15.94 -9.66
N ILE A 88 2.13 15.58 -8.69
CA ILE A 88 1.88 14.21 -8.30
C ILE A 88 0.47 13.80 -8.68
N ASP A 89 0.35 12.65 -9.32
CA ASP A 89 -0.91 11.96 -9.54
C ASP A 89 -0.98 10.72 -8.66
N ILE A 90 -2.10 10.55 -7.94
CA ILE A 90 -2.29 9.44 -7.01
C ILE A 90 -3.48 8.61 -7.47
N VAL A 91 -3.23 7.35 -7.74
CA VAL A 91 -4.25 6.34 -8.05
C VAL A 91 -4.32 5.36 -6.90
N ILE A 92 -5.51 5.16 -6.37
CA ILE A 92 -5.78 4.18 -5.31
C ILE A 92 -6.65 3.09 -5.91
N LEU A 93 -6.18 1.86 -5.81
CA LEU A 93 -6.86 0.66 -6.28
C LEU A 93 -7.37 -0.15 -5.09
N ASP A 94 -8.52 -0.75 -5.24
CA ASP A 94 -9.06 -1.66 -4.22
C ASP A 94 -8.14 -2.88 -4.09
N PHE A 95 -7.74 -3.47 -5.21
CA PHE A 95 -6.77 -4.56 -5.25
C PHE A 95 -5.98 -4.59 -6.56
N ILE A 96 -4.80 -5.19 -6.50
CA ILE A 96 -3.93 -5.44 -7.66
C ILE A 96 -2.99 -6.60 -7.35
N GLY A 97 -2.40 -7.23 -8.33
CA GLY A 97 -1.30 -8.18 -8.14
C GLY A 97 -0.12 -7.51 -7.44
N SER A 98 0.46 -6.51 -8.08
CA SER A 98 1.54 -5.68 -7.51
C SER A 98 1.45 -4.25 -8.02
N THR A 99 1.63 -3.26 -7.13
CA THR A 99 1.65 -1.84 -7.50
C THR A 99 2.86 -1.49 -8.38
N ASN A 100 3.98 -2.23 -8.29
CA ASN A 100 5.11 -2.06 -9.19
C ASN A 100 4.74 -2.44 -10.63
N ASP A 101 3.99 -3.53 -10.81
CA ASP A 101 3.70 -4.07 -12.14
C ASP A 101 2.87 -3.11 -12.97
N ILE A 102 1.87 -2.46 -12.36
CA ILE A 102 1.02 -1.51 -13.08
C ILE A 102 1.81 -0.29 -13.59
N LEU A 103 2.83 0.15 -12.85
CA LEU A 103 3.71 1.25 -13.27
C LEU A 103 4.76 0.81 -14.30
N TYR A 104 4.98 -0.49 -14.42
CA TYR A 104 5.94 -1.08 -15.36
C TYR A 104 5.38 -1.20 -16.77
N VAL A 105 4.05 -1.36 -16.91
CA VAL A 105 3.38 -1.54 -18.21
C VAL A 105 3.22 -0.19 -18.89
N LYS A 106 3.80 -0.03 -20.10
CA LYS A 106 3.73 1.21 -20.90
C LYS A 106 2.31 1.65 -21.28
N SER A 107 1.36 0.72 -21.26
CA SER A 107 -0.04 0.92 -21.65
C SER A 107 -0.98 1.05 -20.45
N THR A 108 -0.48 1.51 -19.31
CA THR A 108 -1.35 1.75 -18.16
C THR A 108 -2.39 2.82 -18.50
N PRO A 109 -3.67 2.62 -18.12
CA PRO A 109 -4.72 3.63 -18.29
C PRO A 109 -4.48 4.88 -17.44
N ILE A 110 -3.38 4.90 -16.69
CA ILE A 110 -2.94 6.07 -15.91
C ILE A 110 -2.28 7.05 -16.86
N GLN A 111 -3.09 7.69 -17.71
CA GLN A 111 -2.65 8.85 -18.46
C GLN A 111 -2.62 10.04 -17.49
N THR A 112 -1.43 10.42 -17.10
CA THR A 112 -1.25 11.60 -16.28
C THR A 112 -0.36 12.59 -17.01
N ASN A 113 -0.76 13.86 -16.98
CA ASN A 113 0.07 14.96 -17.42
C ASN A 113 1.06 15.40 -16.33
N LYS A 114 1.06 14.71 -15.18
CA LYS A 114 1.93 15.02 -14.05
C LYS A 114 3.22 14.23 -14.11
N THR A 115 4.26 14.81 -13.52
CA THR A 115 5.63 14.29 -13.60
C THR A 115 5.85 13.04 -12.77
N ILE A 116 5.08 12.88 -11.68
CA ILE A 116 5.22 11.78 -10.72
C ILE A 116 3.88 11.04 -10.64
N CYS A 117 3.92 9.74 -10.85
CA CYS A 117 2.78 8.87 -10.69
C CYS A 117 2.97 7.96 -9.47
N VAL A 118 1.97 7.94 -8.60
CA VAL A 118 1.92 7.11 -7.40
C VAL A 118 0.70 6.20 -7.49
N VAL A 119 0.92 4.90 -7.34
CA VAL A 119 -0.15 3.90 -7.28
C VAL A 119 -0.11 3.22 -5.94
N ALA A 120 -1.22 3.22 -5.22
CA ALA A 120 -1.42 2.49 -3.98
C ALA A 120 -2.54 1.47 -4.13
N ALA A 121 -2.51 0.43 -3.30
CA ALA A 121 -3.58 -0.56 -3.26
C ALA A 121 -3.98 -0.87 -1.81
N GLU A 122 -5.28 -1.08 -1.58
CA GLU A 122 -5.79 -1.55 -0.30
C GLU A 122 -5.37 -3.01 -0.04
N LEU A 123 -5.25 -3.80 -1.11
CA LEU A 123 -4.82 -5.19 -1.06
C LEU A 123 -3.90 -5.52 -2.26
N GLN A 124 -2.74 -6.10 -1.99
CA GLN A 124 -1.91 -6.74 -3.01
C GLN A 124 -2.04 -8.26 -2.96
N LEU A 125 -2.37 -8.87 -4.10
CA LEU A 125 -2.55 -10.33 -4.22
C LEU A 125 -1.23 -11.06 -4.49
N ASP A 126 -0.28 -10.39 -5.15
CA ASP A 126 1.02 -10.94 -5.52
C ASP A 126 2.13 -9.90 -5.30
N GLY A 127 2.16 -9.37 -4.07
CA GLY A 127 3.17 -8.41 -3.66
C GLY A 127 4.58 -9.01 -3.77
N ARG A 128 5.51 -8.24 -4.33
CA ARG A 128 6.88 -8.70 -4.61
C ARG A 128 7.91 -8.05 -3.71
N GLY A 129 8.91 -8.84 -3.36
CA GLY A 129 10.13 -8.41 -2.72
C GLY A 129 11.36 -8.76 -3.57
N ARG A 130 12.54 -8.45 -3.09
CA ARG A 130 13.81 -8.78 -3.78
C ARG A 130 14.01 -10.30 -3.87
N LEU A 131 14.71 -10.73 -4.93
CA LEU A 131 15.10 -12.13 -5.14
C LEU A 131 13.91 -13.09 -5.17
N GLY A 132 12.78 -12.66 -5.75
CA GLY A 132 11.59 -13.50 -5.89
C GLY A 132 10.81 -13.74 -4.59
N ARG A 133 11.15 -13.08 -3.51
CA ARG A 133 10.38 -13.16 -2.25
C ARG A 133 9.03 -12.48 -2.42
N LYS A 134 8.03 -12.98 -1.71
CA LYS A 134 6.71 -12.36 -1.66
C LYS A 134 6.63 -11.30 -0.55
N TRP A 135 5.88 -10.22 -0.83
CA TRP A 135 5.39 -9.29 0.18
C TRP A 135 3.96 -9.67 0.52
N GLN A 136 3.74 -10.07 1.76
CA GLN A 136 2.41 -10.46 2.24
C GLN A 136 1.76 -9.28 2.94
N SER A 137 0.51 -9.00 2.59
CA SER A 137 -0.33 -8.00 3.25
C SER A 137 -1.78 -8.43 3.19
N GLY A 138 -2.55 -8.12 4.23
CA GLY A 138 -4.00 -8.22 4.22
C GLY A 138 -4.65 -6.90 3.84
N LEU A 139 -5.97 -6.91 3.81
CA LEU A 139 -6.75 -5.71 3.51
C LEU A 139 -6.53 -4.64 4.58
N GLY A 140 -5.99 -3.50 4.19
CA GLY A 140 -5.76 -2.38 5.09
C GLY A 140 -4.68 -2.58 6.16
N ASP A 141 -4.02 -3.73 6.20
CA ASP A 141 -2.99 -4.10 7.18
C ASP A 141 -1.68 -3.34 6.98
N SER A 142 -1.44 -2.95 5.75
CA SER A 142 -0.21 -2.31 5.32
C SER A 142 -0.51 -1.08 4.46
N LEU A 143 0.46 -0.22 4.31
CA LEU A 143 0.49 0.77 3.26
C LEU A 143 1.39 0.24 2.16
N THR A 144 0.79 -0.18 1.04
CA THR A 144 1.50 -0.69 -0.14
C THR A 144 1.28 0.25 -1.32
N PHE A 145 2.38 0.78 -1.83
CA PHE A 145 2.32 1.69 -2.97
C PHE A 145 3.63 1.66 -3.77
N SER A 146 3.56 2.16 -4.98
CA SER A 146 4.72 2.36 -5.84
C SER A 146 4.71 3.78 -6.42
N LEU A 147 5.89 4.35 -6.55
CA LEU A 147 6.13 5.66 -7.15
C LEU A 147 7.00 5.49 -8.39
N LYS A 148 6.58 6.06 -9.52
CA LYS A 148 7.38 6.13 -10.74
C LYS A 148 8.16 7.45 -10.78
N TRP A 149 9.47 7.34 -10.93
CA TRP A 149 10.42 8.42 -11.05
C TRP A 149 11.24 8.28 -12.33
N ASN A 150 11.49 9.37 -13.04
CA ASN A 150 12.39 9.36 -14.17
C ASN A 150 13.74 9.98 -13.76
N SER A 151 14.83 9.24 -13.96
CA SER A 151 16.18 9.67 -13.59
C SER A 151 17.12 9.65 -14.78
N LYS A 152 18.01 10.66 -14.82
CA LYS A 152 19.13 10.73 -15.77
C LYS A 152 20.42 10.08 -15.21
N ARG A 153 20.40 9.67 -13.93
CA ARG A 153 21.55 9.08 -13.27
C ARG A 153 21.84 7.66 -13.76
N SER A 154 23.09 7.24 -13.63
CA SER A 154 23.51 5.87 -14.01
C SER A 154 22.87 4.81 -13.11
N ALA A 155 22.72 3.58 -13.61
CA ALA A 155 22.23 2.45 -12.81
C ALA A 155 23.11 2.20 -11.57
N TYR A 156 24.42 2.44 -11.67
CA TYR A 156 25.34 2.33 -10.55
C TYR A 156 24.98 3.31 -9.42
N THR A 157 24.78 4.59 -9.76
CA THR A 157 24.36 5.62 -8.77
C THR A 157 23.01 5.28 -8.15
N LEU A 158 22.06 4.74 -8.94
CA LEU A 158 20.72 4.38 -8.46
C LEU A 158 20.70 3.12 -7.58
N SER A 159 21.79 2.33 -7.53
CA SER A 159 21.85 1.08 -6.76
C SER A 159 21.62 1.28 -5.25
N GLY A 160 21.93 2.45 -4.72
CA GLY A 160 21.72 2.82 -3.31
C GLY A 160 20.39 3.56 -3.03
N LEU A 161 19.54 3.75 -4.03
CA LEU A 161 18.31 4.55 -3.89
C LEU A 161 17.38 4.03 -2.78
N SER A 162 17.38 2.72 -2.52
CA SER A 162 16.61 2.14 -1.42
C SER A 162 17.02 2.68 -0.04
N LEU A 163 18.26 3.13 0.14
CA LEU A 163 18.70 3.75 1.39
C LEU A 163 18.09 5.14 1.57
N ILE A 164 18.02 5.93 0.48
CA ILE A 164 17.38 7.24 0.48
C ILE A 164 15.89 7.10 0.83
N VAL A 165 15.22 6.14 0.21
CA VAL A 165 13.82 5.81 0.53
C VAL A 165 13.66 5.38 1.99
N GLY A 166 14.59 4.57 2.51
CA GLY A 166 14.60 4.17 3.92
C GLY A 166 14.77 5.37 4.86
N VAL A 167 15.63 6.33 4.53
CA VAL A 167 15.79 7.57 5.30
C VAL A 167 14.50 8.40 5.28
N ALA A 168 13.83 8.52 4.12
CA ALA A 168 12.55 9.21 4.03
C ALA A 168 11.49 8.59 4.96
N ILE A 169 11.37 7.25 4.95
CA ILE A 169 10.44 6.55 5.84
C ILE A 169 10.78 6.86 7.31
N ILE A 170 12.04 6.78 7.70
CA ILE A 170 12.47 7.05 9.09
C ILE A 170 12.17 8.50 9.49
N ARG A 171 12.44 9.48 8.63
CA ARG A 171 12.16 10.90 8.92
C ARG A 171 10.67 11.13 9.15
N VAL A 172 9.83 10.56 8.30
CA VAL A 172 8.38 10.66 8.46
C VAL A 172 7.92 9.97 9.73
N LEU A 173 8.36 8.74 10.01
CA LEU A 173 7.98 8.04 11.24
C LEU A 173 8.40 8.80 12.50
N LYS A 174 9.57 9.44 12.49
CA LYS A 174 10.00 10.33 13.60
C LYS A 174 9.05 11.50 13.81
N SER A 175 8.51 12.10 12.75
CA SER A 175 7.53 13.20 12.90
C SER A 175 6.19 12.74 13.50
N PHE A 176 5.92 11.45 13.48
CA PHE A 176 4.80 10.81 14.16
C PHE A 176 5.20 10.19 15.52
N SER A 177 6.32 10.66 16.11
CA SER A 177 6.85 10.19 17.41
C SER A 177 7.24 8.72 17.45
N ILE A 178 7.51 8.11 16.31
CA ILE A 178 8.02 6.75 16.20
C ILE A 178 9.55 6.82 16.08
N HIS A 179 10.21 6.49 17.17
CA HIS A 179 11.67 6.52 17.30
C HIS A 179 12.26 5.11 17.22
N ASN A 180 13.60 5.01 17.27
CA ASN A 180 14.34 3.74 17.25
C ASN A 180 14.13 2.87 16.02
N VAL A 181 13.76 3.51 14.90
CA VAL A 181 13.67 2.88 13.58
C VAL A 181 15.01 3.05 12.87
N SER A 182 15.49 2.01 12.22
CA SER A 182 16.78 2.02 11.52
C SER A 182 16.68 1.29 10.16
N ILE A 183 17.70 1.51 9.32
CA ILE A 183 17.81 0.81 8.04
C ILE A 183 18.62 -0.47 8.25
N LYS A 184 18.05 -1.59 7.81
CA LYS A 184 18.78 -2.84 7.62
C LYS A 184 19.13 -2.95 6.14
N TRP A 185 20.43 -2.83 5.86
CA TRP A 185 20.91 -2.94 4.49
C TRP A 185 20.49 -4.27 3.84
N PRO A 186 20.10 -4.28 2.57
CA PRO A 186 20.13 -3.15 1.65
C PRO A 186 18.80 -2.38 1.49
N ASN A 187 17.68 -2.87 2.03
CA ASN A 187 16.36 -2.37 1.62
C ASN A 187 15.23 -2.55 2.65
N ASP A 188 15.55 -2.86 3.88
CA ASP A 188 14.55 -3.03 4.92
C ASP A 188 14.62 -1.89 5.93
N VAL A 189 13.47 -1.47 6.44
CA VAL A 189 13.35 -0.60 7.61
C VAL A 189 12.93 -1.48 8.79
N VAL A 190 13.64 -1.36 9.90
CA VAL A 190 13.46 -2.23 11.06
C VAL A 190 13.28 -1.43 12.35
N TYR A 191 12.53 -2.01 13.26
CA TYR A 191 12.39 -1.57 14.64
C TYR A 191 12.78 -2.74 15.57
N ASN A 192 13.76 -2.53 16.44
CA ASN A 192 14.27 -3.57 17.33
C ASN A 192 14.57 -4.90 16.59
N TYR A 193 15.28 -4.80 15.46
CA TYR A 193 15.64 -5.92 14.58
C TYR A 193 14.45 -6.61 13.87
N LYS A 194 13.21 -6.19 14.10
CA LYS A 194 12.03 -6.70 13.41
C LYS A 194 11.72 -5.84 12.20
N LYS A 195 11.36 -6.47 11.09
CA LYS A 195 11.03 -5.76 9.83
C LYS A 195 9.72 -5.02 9.95
N LEU A 196 9.78 -3.69 9.78
CA LEU A 196 8.64 -2.79 9.73
C LEU A 196 8.23 -2.45 8.30
N ALA A 197 9.22 -2.23 7.42
CA ALA A 197 8.95 -1.91 6.03
C ALA A 197 9.97 -2.57 5.09
N GLY A 198 9.56 -2.74 3.85
CA GLY A 198 10.39 -3.23 2.74
C GLY A 198 10.34 -2.29 1.56
N ILE A 199 11.47 -2.17 0.86
CA ILE A 199 11.64 -1.30 -0.30
C ILE A 199 12.09 -2.14 -1.49
N LEU A 200 11.42 -1.99 -2.64
CA LEU A 200 11.78 -2.66 -3.88
C LEU A 200 11.97 -1.61 -4.98
N VAL A 201 13.21 -1.41 -5.39
CA VAL A 201 13.54 -0.50 -6.50
C VAL A 201 13.78 -1.33 -7.74
N GLU A 202 13.03 -1.05 -8.80
CA GLU A 202 13.17 -1.66 -10.12
C GLU A 202 13.46 -0.56 -11.15
N MET A 203 14.28 -0.86 -12.13
CA MET A 203 14.74 0.12 -13.13
C MET A 203 14.59 -0.42 -14.53
N ARG A 204 14.21 0.46 -15.45
CA ARG A 204 14.17 0.19 -16.88
C ARG A 204 14.74 1.35 -17.64
N GLU A 205 15.64 1.08 -18.58
CA GLU A 205 16.10 2.09 -19.52
C GLU A 205 14.97 2.42 -20.52
N ASN A 206 14.72 3.70 -20.74
CA ASN A 206 13.75 4.15 -21.71
C ASN A 206 14.44 4.58 -23.03
N VAL A 207 13.64 4.77 -24.08
CA VAL A 207 14.14 5.10 -25.43
C VAL A 207 14.87 6.46 -25.51
N LEU A 208 14.77 7.30 -24.49
CA LEU A 208 15.41 8.62 -24.42
C LEU A 208 16.73 8.58 -23.66
N GLY A 209 17.25 7.40 -23.27
CA GLY A 209 18.48 7.24 -22.51
C GLY A 209 18.37 7.58 -21.02
N SER A 210 17.19 7.99 -20.54
CA SER A 210 16.90 8.09 -19.11
C SER A 210 16.35 6.77 -18.56
N ARG A 211 16.20 6.68 -17.24
CA ARG A 211 15.71 5.47 -16.58
C ARG A 211 14.39 5.73 -15.90
N ASP A 212 13.41 4.90 -16.23
CA ASP A 212 12.20 4.78 -15.43
C ASP A 212 12.55 3.95 -14.19
N VAL A 213 12.46 4.58 -13.03
CA VAL A 213 12.69 3.97 -11.72
C VAL A 213 11.35 3.80 -11.04
N ILE A 214 11.04 2.57 -10.67
CA ILE A 214 9.83 2.24 -9.92
C ILE A 214 10.25 1.89 -8.50
N ILE A 215 9.74 2.65 -7.54
CA ILE A 215 10.04 2.54 -6.12
C ILE A 215 8.81 1.96 -5.42
N GLY A 216 8.82 0.66 -5.16
CA GLY A 216 7.81 -0.04 -4.37
C GLY A 216 8.11 0.04 -2.89
N ILE A 217 7.11 0.36 -2.10
CA ILE A 217 7.20 0.48 -0.64
C ILE A 217 6.03 -0.27 -0.01
N GLY A 218 6.35 -1.13 0.95
CA GLY A 218 5.38 -1.75 1.85
C GLY A 218 5.73 -1.41 3.29
N ILE A 219 4.79 -0.86 4.05
CA ILE A 219 4.93 -0.55 5.48
C ILE A 219 3.84 -1.29 6.23
N ASN A 220 4.20 -2.06 7.24
CA ASN A 220 3.26 -2.76 8.10
C ASN A 220 2.59 -1.77 9.06
N PHE A 221 1.27 -1.68 9.05
CA PHE A 221 0.51 -0.76 9.89
C PHE A 221 -0.17 -1.44 11.08
N ASN A 222 -0.95 -2.47 10.81
CA ASN A 222 -1.69 -3.24 11.80
C ASN A 222 -1.98 -4.62 11.22
N LEU A 223 -1.00 -5.51 11.28
CA LEU A 223 -1.06 -6.80 10.61
C LEU A 223 -2.09 -7.72 11.26
N SER A 224 -2.97 -8.27 10.44
CA SER A 224 -3.91 -9.29 10.89
C SER A 224 -3.16 -10.54 11.40
N LYS A 225 -3.60 -11.08 12.52
CA LYS A 225 -3.05 -12.33 13.07
C LYS A 225 -3.14 -13.51 12.10
N SER A 226 -4.08 -13.47 11.16
CA SER A 226 -4.21 -14.48 10.09
C SER A 226 -3.02 -14.52 9.15
N LEU A 227 -2.25 -13.45 9.04
CA LEU A 227 -1.03 -13.39 8.22
C LEU A 227 0.20 -13.99 8.91
N TYR A 228 0.22 -14.13 10.23
CA TYR A 228 1.39 -14.57 10.98
C TYR A 228 2.00 -15.90 10.51
N PRO A 229 1.22 -16.91 10.09
CA PRO A 229 1.79 -18.15 9.54
C PRO A 229 2.55 -17.97 8.21
N TYR A 230 2.28 -16.88 7.48
CA TYR A 230 2.81 -16.64 6.14
C TYR A 230 3.93 -15.60 6.13
N VAL A 231 4.16 -14.92 7.23
CA VAL A 231 5.21 -13.90 7.38
C VAL A 231 6.29 -14.38 8.35
N SER A 232 7.50 -13.84 8.20
CA SER A 232 8.61 -14.16 9.10
C SER A 232 8.27 -13.79 10.54
N SER A 233 8.74 -14.58 11.51
CA SER A 233 8.63 -14.27 12.95
C SER A 233 9.36 -12.98 13.36
N HIS A 234 10.17 -12.40 12.45
CA HIS A 234 10.94 -11.18 12.67
C HIS A 234 10.30 -9.97 12.00
N ILE A 235 8.98 -9.83 12.13
CA ILE A 235 8.25 -8.64 11.66
C ILE A 235 7.63 -7.90 12.84
N CYS A 236 7.34 -6.62 12.63
CA CYS A 236 6.50 -5.78 13.48
C CYS A 236 5.66 -4.85 12.61
N ASP A 237 4.72 -4.19 13.21
CA ASP A 237 3.91 -3.17 12.58
C ASP A 237 3.87 -1.89 13.43
N LEU A 238 3.24 -0.85 12.88
CA LEU A 238 3.17 0.45 13.56
C LEU A 238 2.26 0.40 14.78
N PHE A 239 1.25 -0.46 14.80
CA PHE A 239 0.39 -0.64 15.96
C PHE A 239 1.14 -1.25 17.13
N ASP A 240 1.97 -2.28 16.90
CA ASP A 240 2.84 -2.87 17.92
C ASP A 240 3.79 -1.84 18.55
N ILE A 241 4.22 -0.84 17.76
CA ILE A 241 5.20 0.17 18.20
C ILE A 241 4.53 1.33 18.93
N SER A 242 3.39 1.82 18.42
CA SER A 242 2.73 3.04 18.89
C SER A 242 1.61 2.79 19.90
N GLY A 243 1.08 1.55 19.95
CA GLY A 243 -0.10 1.20 20.75
C GLY A 243 -1.40 1.79 20.23
N THR A 244 -1.40 2.46 19.06
CA THR A 244 -2.56 3.13 18.48
C THR A 244 -2.67 2.86 16.98
N ILE A 245 -3.90 2.88 16.45
CA ILE A 245 -4.13 2.80 15.00
C ILE A 245 -3.82 4.16 14.39
N LEU A 246 -2.76 4.22 13.60
CA LEU A 246 -2.33 5.43 12.91
C LEU A 246 -3.11 5.63 11.59
N ASP A 247 -3.39 6.88 11.23
CA ASP A 247 -4.04 7.18 9.96
C ASP A 247 -3.04 7.02 8.80
N ARG A 248 -3.28 5.97 7.97
CA ARG A 248 -2.48 5.66 6.79
C ARG A 248 -2.44 6.83 5.80
N ASN A 249 -3.52 7.63 5.70
CA ASN A 249 -3.59 8.76 4.78
C ASN A 249 -2.63 9.89 5.18
N LEU A 250 -2.52 10.17 6.48
CA LEU A 250 -1.59 11.19 6.99
C LEU A 250 -0.14 10.79 6.74
N ILE A 251 0.22 9.57 7.13
CA ILE A 251 1.59 9.07 6.94
C ILE A 251 1.91 8.99 5.44
N PHE A 252 0.97 8.56 4.61
CA PHE A 252 1.19 8.43 3.17
C PHE A 252 1.44 9.78 2.51
N GLY A 253 0.63 10.79 2.79
CA GLY A 253 0.83 12.14 2.24
C GLY A 253 2.17 12.74 2.65
N SER A 254 2.53 12.61 3.95
CA SER A 254 3.82 13.05 4.47
C SER A 254 4.99 12.30 3.81
N LEU A 255 4.83 10.98 3.62
CA LEU A 255 5.86 10.16 3.00
C LEU A 255 6.08 10.49 1.52
N ILE A 256 5.02 10.74 0.76
CA ILE A 256 5.14 11.19 -0.62
C ILE A 256 5.89 12.53 -0.67
N SER A 257 5.55 13.49 0.19
CA SER A 257 6.26 14.78 0.25
C SER A 257 7.75 14.61 0.51
N GLU A 258 8.12 13.83 1.53
CA GLU A 258 9.53 13.61 1.88
C GLU A 258 10.28 12.85 0.79
N LEU A 259 9.67 11.79 0.24
CA LEU A 259 10.24 11.01 -0.87
C LEU A 259 10.55 11.90 -2.07
N VAL A 260 9.58 12.70 -2.51
CA VAL A 260 9.78 13.56 -3.69
C VAL A 260 10.87 14.59 -3.43
N SER A 261 10.89 15.21 -2.25
CA SER A 261 11.96 16.15 -1.87
C SER A 261 13.33 15.48 -1.91
N MET A 262 13.47 14.30 -1.34
CA MET A 262 14.74 13.57 -1.32
C MET A 262 15.15 13.06 -2.71
N LEU A 263 14.19 12.67 -3.55
CA LEU A 263 14.48 12.24 -4.93
C LEU A 263 14.99 13.39 -5.79
N TYR A 264 14.42 14.60 -5.66
CA TYR A 264 14.95 15.79 -6.35
C TYR A 264 16.35 16.14 -5.86
N SER A 265 16.58 16.17 -4.55
CA SER A 265 17.91 16.40 -3.98
C SER A 265 18.93 15.36 -4.44
N PHE A 266 18.52 14.10 -4.48
CA PHE A 266 19.38 13.02 -4.99
C PHE A 266 19.67 13.17 -6.48
N GLU A 267 18.69 13.59 -7.30
CA GLU A 267 18.92 13.83 -8.74
C GLU A 267 19.94 14.93 -8.96
N GLU A 268 19.97 15.97 -8.13
CA GLU A 268 20.93 17.07 -8.23
C GLU A 268 22.31 16.72 -7.64
N HIS A 269 22.36 16.16 -6.44
CA HIS A 269 23.58 16.04 -5.65
C HIS A 269 24.08 14.60 -5.46
N GLY A 270 23.27 13.59 -5.76
CA GLY A 270 23.60 12.18 -5.47
C GLY A 270 23.58 11.87 -3.98
N PHE A 271 24.54 11.06 -3.53
CA PHE A 271 24.70 10.70 -2.12
C PHE A 271 25.54 11.71 -1.31
N ALA A 272 25.86 12.89 -1.87
CA ALA A 272 26.71 13.88 -1.22
C ALA A 272 26.00 14.68 -0.10
N TYR A 273 24.91 14.16 0.44
CA TYR A 273 24.15 14.77 1.54
C TYR A 273 24.06 13.85 2.75
#